data_12c2dcef993836b1466968b1c2af4554
#
_entry.id   12c2dcef993836b1466968b1c2af4554
#
_cell.length_a   1.000
_cell.length_b   1.000
_cell.length_c   1.000
_cell.angle_alpha   90.00
_cell.angle_beta   90.00
_cell.angle_gamma   90.00
#
_symmetry.space_group_name_H-M   'P 1'
#
loop_
_entity.id
_entity.type
_entity.pdbx_description
1 polymer ?
#
loop_
_entity_poly.entity_id
_entity_poly.type
_entity_poly.pdbx_seq_one_letter_code
_entity_poly.pdbx_strand_id
1 'polypeptide(L)'
;MKPNSPLESIYFIQLPENFKLSDKAFPIDKTIPLPVQKKDSDAPGQFDPQSLTVEQVLAGILTVLAYDKNNPHTQYYRSILSKAKPDIKKELSEAAILKAKNEDFELAEEIFLGLQGFDPEDKAITLNMALFFDQRADSYRRSGLIEDADAYDDEALNYYKDAMAAEPAIPDAFFNAGFFYLKNNDFFNAKDAFETYVTLTCDVKDEDLGENGVYKKERAQEILNKINNQNMDDARFKSAYDLILHGEEEKGLEQIRLFIQNNPNVWNAWFMLGWGLRKLSRWDDAINAFAKALELGASENPDAYNEMSICYLELGQLKEAKSSLTKALSLDPENTKIISNLGYLSLKEGNTNEAQKYFSTVLEIDPNDKIAQIELSKLEI
;
A
#
# COMPACT_ATOMS: atom_id res chain seq x y z
N MET A 1 23.25 24.92 -9.19
CA MET A 1 24.60 24.59 -8.71
C MET A 1 24.56 23.11 -8.31
N LYS A 2 25.44 22.26 -8.81
CA LYS A 2 25.55 20.90 -8.25
C LYS A 2 25.92 21.05 -6.77
N PRO A 3 25.27 20.33 -5.84
CA PRO A 3 25.70 20.35 -4.46
C PRO A 3 27.18 19.94 -4.41
N ASN A 4 27.99 20.69 -3.68
CA ASN A 4 29.38 20.33 -3.44
C ASN A 4 29.40 18.92 -2.86
N SER A 5 30.27 18.04 -3.37
CA SER A 5 30.44 16.69 -2.81
C SER A 5 30.75 16.82 -1.32
N PRO A 6 30.09 16.05 -0.42
CA PRO A 6 30.42 16.08 1.02
C PRO A 6 31.91 15.87 1.30
N LEU A 7 32.62 15.17 0.42
CA LEU A 7 34.06 14.98 0.50
C LEU A 7 34.88 16.29 0.32
N GLU A 8 34.31 17.32 -0.30
CA GLU A 8 34.96 18.64 -0.41
C GLU A 8 35.05 19.36 0.95
N SER A 9 34.25 18.96 1.92
CA SER A 9 34.27 19.44 3.29
C SER A 9 35.38 18.80 4.15
N ILE A 10 36.19 17.91 3.56
CA ILE A 10 37.23 17.14 4.28
C ILE A 10 38.61 17.60 3.85
N TYR A 11 39.52 17.78 4.84
CA TYR A 11 40.95 17.83 4.63
C TYR A 11 41.57 16.48 4.96
N PHE A 12 42.49 16.00 4.13
CA PHE A 12 43.37 14.87 4.48
C PHE A 12 44.71 15.42 5.00
N ILE A 13 44.96 15.20 6.27
CA ILE A 13 46.18 15.71 6.93
C ILE A 13 47.11 14.56 7.26
N GLN A 14 48.42 14.79 7.07
CA GLN A 14 49.43 13.89 7.53
C GLN A 14 50.02 14.43 8.85
N LEU A 15 49.99 13.61 9.90
CA LEU A 15 50.44 14.04 11.21
C LEU A 15 51.96 14.06 11.26
N PRO A 16 52.58 15.13 11.84
CA PRO A 16 54.02 15.20 12.07
C PRO A 16 54.48 14.07 12.99
N GLU A 17 55.72 13.61 12.81
CA GLU A 17 56.31 12.55 13.65
C GLU A 17 56.27 12.87 15.15
N ASN A 18 56.38 14.13 15.51
CA ASN A 18 56.40 14.61 16.90
C ASN A 18 54.99 14.87 17.47
N PHE A 19 53.91 14.64 16.67
CA PHE A 19 52.55 14.89 17.14
C PHE A 19 52.17 13.89 18.23
N LYS A 20 51.70 14.40 19.38
CA LYS A 20 51.18 13.61 20.49
C LYS A 20 49.73 14.04 20.70
N LEU A 21 48.79 13.14 20.48
CA LEU A 21 47.45 13.34 21.02
C LEU A 21 47.54 13.38 22.56
N SER A 22 46.86 14.32 23.16
CA SER A 22 46.80 14.49 24.63
C SER A 22 46.18 13.29 25.34
N ASP A 23 45.42 12.47 24.65
CA ASP A 23 44.83 11.24 25.15
C ASP A 23 45.56 10.01 24.66
N LYS A 24 45.94 9.14 25.61
CA LYS A 24 46.63 7.86 25.36
C LYS A 24 45.76 6.79 24.69
N ALA A 25 44.61 7.16 24.14
CA ALA A 25 43.53 6.24 23.89
C ALA A 25 43.78 5.24 22.75
N PHE A 26 44.53 5.57 21.68
CA PHE A 26 44.83 4.61 20.61
C PHE A 26 46.03 5.03 19.76
N PRO A 27 46.85 4.08 19.28
CA PRO A 27 47.98 4.40 18.42
C PRO A 27 47.47 4.82 17.02
N ILE A 28 47.81 6.07 16.62
CA ILE A 28 47.58 6.57 15.26
C ILE A 28 48.76 6.21 14.38
N ASP A 29 48.51 5.59 13.23
CA ASP A 29 49.50 5.40 12.19
C ASP A 29 49.73 6.73 11.45
N LYS A 30 50.87 7.33 11.64
CA LYS A 30 51.23 8.64 11.06
C LYS A 30 51.51 8.60 9.56
N THR A 31 51.63 7.40 8.99
CA THR A 31 51.80 7.22 7.53
C THR A 31 50.50 7.31 6.77
N ILE A 32 49.35 7.12 7.47
CA ILE A 32 48.03 7.16 6.90
C ILE A 32 47.40 8.55 7.08
N PRO A 33 46.99 9.24 6.00
CA PRO A 33 46.34 10.53 6.10
C PRO A 33 45.06 10.44 6.94
N LEU A 34 44.85 11.37 7.86
CA LEU A 34 43.62 11.46 8.64
C LEU A 34 42.64 12.42 7.96
N PRO A 35 41.37 12.00 7.69
CA PRO A 35 40.35 12.91 7.25
C PRO A 35 39.87 13.78 8.42
N VAL A 36 39.74 15.06 8.17
CA VAL A 36 39.33 16.07 9.15
C VAL A 36 38.24 16.95 8.56
N GLN A 37 37.13 17.08 9.28
CA GLN A 37 36.06 17.97 8.89
C GLN A 37 36.51 19.43 8.96
N LYS A 38 36.26 20.19 7.88
CA LYS A 38 36.49 21.64 7.83
C LYS A 38 35.51 22.36 8.78
N LYS A 39 35.97 23.46 9.38
CA LYS A 39 35.08 24.38 10.08
C LYS A 39 34.53 25.40 9.10
N ASP A 40 33.29 25.88 9.31
CA ASP A 40 32.71 26.97 8.52
C ASP A 40 33.54 28.26 8.59
N SER A 41 34.31 28.43 9.65
CA SER A 41 35.21 29.58 9.86
C SER A 41 36.56 29.46 9.16
N ASP A 42 36.89 28.29 8.57
CA ASP A 42 38.17 28.07 7.93
C ASP A 42 38.25 28.81 6.58
N ALA A 43 39.20 29.73 6.46
CA ALA A 43 39.46 30.36 5.17
C ALA A 43 39.97 29.32 4.15
N PRO A 44 39.62 29.45 2.85
CA PRO A 44 40.06 28.51 1.82
C PRO A 44 41.59 28.30 1.85
N GLY A 45 42.00 27.06 2.17
CA GLY A 45 43.42 26.68 2.18
C GLY A 45 44.17 26.94 3.48
N GLN A 46 43.54 27.43 4.55
CA GLN A 46 44.17 27.62 5.87
C GLN A 46 43.59 26.61 6.86
N PHE A 47 44.34 25.53 7.08
CA PHE A 47 44.10 24.59 8.18
C PHE A 47 45.11 24.88 9.28
N ASP A 48 44.65 25.17 10.51
CA ASP A 48 45.54 25.30 11.70
C ASP A 48 45.61 23.96 12.44
N PRO A 49 46.78 23.26 12.39
CA PRO A 49 46.94 21.98 13.06
C PRO A 49 46.78 22.04 14.58
N GLN A 50 46.96 23.25 15.19
CA GLN A 50 46.83 23.43 16.64
C GLN A 50 45.36 23.50 17.09
N SER A 51 44.42 23.76 16.16
CA SER A 51 42.99 23.82 16.43
C SER A 51 42.28 22.49 16.19
N LEU A 52 43.00 21.40 15.88
CA LEU A 52 42.43 20.08 15.61
C LEU A 52 41.77 19.49 16.84
N THR A 53 40.51 19.10 16.69
CA THR A 53 39.75 18.37 17.72
C THR A 53 39.49 16.92 17.33
N VAL A 54 39.28 16.07 18.34
CA VAL A 54 38.94 14.65 18.11
C VAL A 54 37.64 14.54 17.33
N GLU A 55 36.66 15.39 17.62
CA GLU A 55 35.36 15.42 16.96
C GLU A 55 35.47 15.69 15.45
N GLN A 56 36.34 16.60 15.04
CA GLN A 56 36.62 16.89 13.63
C GLN A 56 37.24 15.68 12.90
N VAL A 57 38.09 14.92 13.55
CA VAL A 57 38.65 13.69 12.99
C VAL A 57 37.59 12.62 12.88
N LEU A 58 36.79 12.41 13.93
CA LEU A 58 35.71 11.41 13.90
C LEU A 58 34.66 11.75 12.85
N ALA A 59 34.24 13.02 12.72
CA ALA A 59 33.33 13.48 11.69
C ALA A 59 33.93 13.29 10.30
N GLY A 60 35.16 13.67 10.07
CA GLY A 60 35.87 13.45 8.81
C GLY A 60 35.97 11.99 8.41
N ILE A 61 36.24 11.10 9.36
CA ILE A 61 36.23 9.65 9.13
C ILE A 61 34.86 9.16 8.73
N LEU A 62 33.78 9.58 9.42
CA LEU A 62 32.42 9.18 9.09
C LEU A 62 32.03 9.65 7.70
N THR A 63 32.37 10.88 7.31
CA THR A 63 32.10 11.39 5.96
C THR A 63 32.83 10.57 4.89
N VAL A 64 34.09 10.19 5.12
CA VAL A 64 34.85 9.33 4.20
C VAL A 64 34.20 7.95 4.11
N LEU A 65 33.79 7.34 5.23
CA LEU A 65 33.13 6.04 5.25
C LEU A 65 31.76 6.06 4.53
N ALA A 66 31.06 7.19 4.61
CA ALA A 66 29.78 7.38 3.95
C ALA A 66 29.91 7.51 2.41
N TYR A 67 30.88 8.31 1.95
CA TYR A 67 30.91 8.77 0.56
C TYR A 67 32.07 8.26 -0.29
N ASP A 68 33.15 7.72 0.33
CA ASP A 68 34.30 7.14 -0.37
C ASP A 68 34.43 5.64 -0.06
N LYS A 69 33.50 4.86 -0.61
CA LYS A 69 33.44 3.39 -0.39
C LYS A 69 34.71 2.63 -0.83
N ASN A 70 35.49 3.21 -1.73
CA ASN A 70 36.71 2.61 -2.29
C ASN A 70 37.99 3.11 -1.61
N ASN A 71 37.90 3.85 -0.53
CA ASN A 71 39.07 4.37 0.18
C ASN A 71 39.98 3.24 0.66
N PRO A 72 41.28 3.24 0.33
CA PRO A 72 42.17 2.15 0.69
C PRO A 72 42.40 2.01 2.21
N HIS A 73 42.06 3.04 3.00
CA HIS A 73 42.26 3.07 4.46
C HIS A 73 40.95 2.83 5.25
N THR A 74 39.88 2.39 4.61
CA THR A 74 38.56 2.18 5.23
C THR A 74 38.65 1.34 6.51
N GLN A 75 39.38 0.21 6.48
CA GLN A 75 39.52 -0.67 7.66
C GLN A 75 40.26 0.03 8.83
N TYR A 76 41.26 0.83 8.51
CA TYR A 76 41.95 1.61 9.49
C TYR A 76 41.04 2.65 10.14
N TYR A 77 40.25 3.37 9.36
CA TYR A 77 39.31 4.37 9.85
C TYR A 77 38.22 3.75 10.74
N ARG A 78 37.66 2.59 10.35
CA ARG A 78 36.74 1.81 11.20
C ARG A 78 37.39 1.46 12.56
N SER A 79 38.66 1.02 12.55
CA SER A 79 39.39 0.69 13.76
C SER A 79 39.60 1.91 14.68
N ILE A 80 39.85 3.11 14.11
CA ILE A 80 39.95 4.35 14.89
C ILE A 80 38.61 4.64 15.58
N LEU A 81 37.51 4.65 14.84
CA LEU A 81 36.18 4.93 15.39
C LEU A 81 35.82 3.98 16.53
N SER A 82 35.98 2.66 16.32
CA SER A 82 35.67 1.63 17.34
C SER A 82 36.49 1.82 18.63
N LYS A 83 37.78 2.24 18.52
CA LYS A 83 38.66 2.41 19.68
C LYS A 83 38.44 3.74 20.37
N ALA A 84 38.23 4.82 19.61
CA ALA A 84 38.02 6.15 20.15
C ALA A 84 36.68 6.29 20.87
N LYS A 85 35.63 5.63 20.33
CA LYS A 85 34.29 5.76 20.84
C LYS A 85 33.55 4.43 20.68
N PRO A 86 33.69 3.50 21.67
CA PRO A 86 33.10 2.15 21.57
C PRO A 86 31.57 2.15 21.35
N ASP A 87 30.85 3.12 21.90
CA ASP A 87 29.40 3.26 21.80
C ASP A 87 28.91 4.07 20.58
N ILE A 88 29.86 4.47 19.68
CA ILE A 88 29.54 5.37 18.56
C ILE A 88 28.40 4.87 17.68
N LYS A 89 28.34 3.57 17.44
CA LYS A 89 27.28 2.94 16.63
C LYS A 89 25.90 3.18 17.22
N LYS A 90 25.75 2.97 18.54
CA LYS A 90 24.49 3.19 19.25
C LYS A 90 24.09 4.67 19.23
N GLU A 91 25.04 5.54 19.60
CA GLU A 91 24.81 6.98 19.65
C GLU A 91 24.41 7.57 18.29
N LEU A 92 25.10 7.16 17.21
CA LEU A 92 24.77 7.61 15.85
C LEU A 92 23.42 7.04 15.37
N SER A 93 23.09 5.77 15.70
CA SER A 93 21.79 5.20 15.36
C SER A 93 20.65 5.95 16.04
N GLU A 94 20.80 6.25 17.34
CA GLU A 94 19.82 7.04 18.09
C GLU A 94 19.70 8.47 17.53
N ALA A 95 20.83 9.09 17.18
CA ALA A 95 20.84 10.43 16.58
C ALA A 95 20.16 10.45 15.20
N ALA A 96 20.45 9.49 14.32
CA ALA A 96 19.84 9.39 13.01
C ALA A 96 18.32 9.20 13.10
N ILE A 97 17.86 8.31 13.99
CA ILE A 97 16.42 8.08 14.23
C ILE A 97 15.75 9.36 14.75
N LEU A 98 16.41 10.08 15.68
CA LEU A 98 15.86 11.33 16.21
C LEU A 98 15.78 12.43 15.13
N LYS A 99 16.81 12.53 14.27
CA LYS A 99 16.82 13.47 13.14
C LYS A 99 15.72 13.15 12.14
N ALA A 100 15.54 11.89 11.78
CA ALA A 100 14.45 11.44 10.92
C ALA A 100 13.06 11.78 11.51
N LYS A 101 12.86 11.55 12.82
CA LYS A 101 11.61 11.92 13.51
C LYS A 101 11.32 13.42 13.47
N ASN A 102 12.37 14.25 13.46
CA ASN A 102 12.25 15.71 13.36
C ASN A 102 12.21 16.21 11.90
N GLU A 103 12.12 15.29 10.93
CA GLU A 103 12.10 15.56 9.49
C GLU A 103 13.37 16.25 8.95
N ASP A 104 14.50 16.17 9.69
CA ASP A 104 15.83 16.58 9.26
C ASP A 104 16.46 15.42 8.45
N PHE A 105 15.85 15.15 7.29
CA PHE A 105 16.13 13.94 6.51
C PHE A 105 17.54 13.92 5.91
N GLU A 106 18.08 15.09 5.50
CA GLU A 106 19.42 15.19 4.91
C GLU A 106 20.47 14.75 5.92
N LEU A 107 20.38 15.28 7.16
CA LEU A 107 21.34 14.94 8.21
C LEU A 107 21.14 13.50 8.72
N ALA A 108 19.89 13.02 8.79
CA ALA A 108 19.60 11.62 9.13
C ALA A 108 20.23 10.65 8.12
N GLU A 109 20.09 10.93 6.83
CA GLU A 109 20.66 10.13 5.74
C GLU A 109 22.20 10.11 5.82
N GLU A 110 22.82 11.26 6.02
CA GLU A 110 24.29 11.35 6.17
C GLU A 110 24.80 10.49 7.33
N ILE A 111 24.12 10.53 8.48
CA ILE A 111 24.48 9.71 9.63
C ILE A 111 24.27 8.21 9.33
N PHE A 112 23.17 7.82 8.69
CA PHE A 112 22.94 6.42 8.32
C PHE A 112 23.96 5.90 7.30
N LEU A 113 24.32 6.70 6.29
CA LEU A 113 25.38 6.34 5.33
C LEU A 113 26.74 6.17 6.05
N GLY A 114 27.05 7.04 7.01
CA GLY A 114 28.24 6.90 7.85
C GLY A 114 28.24 5.61 8.67
N LEU A 115 27.10 5.24 9.26
CA LEU A 115 26.90 3.98 9.99
C LEU A 115 27.06 2.77 9.08
N GLN A 116 26.46 2.78 7.89
CA GLN A 116 26.59 1.71 6.89
C GLN A 116 28.05 1.56 6.43
N GLY A 117 28.74 2.69 6.22
CA GLY A 117 30.17 2.69 5.93
C GLY A 117 31.02 2.18 7.09
N PHE A 118 30.61 2.41 8.34
CA PHE A 118 31.29 1.95 9.54
C PHE A 118 31.12 0.43 9.75
N ASP A 119 29.90 -0.08 9.65
CA ASP A 119 29.59 -1.50 9.84
C ASP A 119 28.60 -1.99 8.75
N PRO A 120 29.10 -2.32 7.55
CA PRO A 120 28.26 -2.70 6.40
C PRO A 120 27.58 -4.06 6.56
N GLU A 121 28.06 -4.91 7.49
CA GLU A 121 27.50 -6.23 7.74
C GLU A 121 26.32 -6.19 8.73
N ASP A 122 26.16 -5.07 9.44
CA ASP A 122 25.06 -4.93 10.40
C ASP A 122 23.74 -4.67 9.71
N LYS A 123 22.93 -5.72 9.62
CA LYS A 123 21.61 -5.65 9.00
C LYS A 123 20.55 -4.87 9.80
N ALA A 124 20.81 -4.57 11.07
CA ALA A 124 19.96 -3.66 11.83
C ALA A 124 20.09 -2.21 11.31
N ILE A 125 21.28 -1.81 10.84
CA ILE A 125 21.47 -0.52 10.14
C ILE A 125 20.69 -0.53 8.83
N THR A 126 20.75 -1.63 8.07
CA THR A 126 19.99 -1.79 6.81
C THR A 126 18.48 -1.66 7.06
N LEU A 127 17.95 -2.29 8.11
CA LEU A 127 16.54 -2.16 8.49
C LEU A 127 16.18 -0.72 8.90
N ASN A 128 17.06 -0.06 9.66
CA ASN A 128 16.83 1.33 10.04
C ASN A 128 16.82 2.27 8.83
N MET A 129 17.63 2.00 7.81
CA MET A 129 17.58 2.73 6.54
C MET A 129 16.27 2.48 5.78
N ALA A 130 15.75 1.26 5.78
CA ALA A 130 14.43 0.97 5.22
C ALA A 130 13.33 1.82 5.88
N LEU A 131 13.30 1.81 7.22
CA LEU A 131 12.35 2.59 8.01
C LEU A 131 12.52 4.11 7.80
N PHE A 132 13.75 4.57 7.64
CA PHE A 132 14.05 5.97 7.36
C PHE A 132 13.48 6.42 6.01
N PHE A 133 13.73 5.68 4.92
CA PHE A 133 13.19 6.01 3.61
C PHE A 133 11.67 5.89 3.53
N ASP A 134 11.09 4.91 4.21
CA ASP A 134 9.63 4.76 4.34
C ASP A 134 9.00 5.98 5.05
N GLN A 135 9.60 6.44 6.15
CA GLN A 135 9.17 7.65 6.86
C GLN A 135 9.31 8.91 6.00
N ARG A 136 10.42 9.02 5.25
CA ARG A 136 10.66 10.14 4.33
C ARG A 136 9.64 10.18 3.21
N ALA A 137 9.34 9.02 2.60
CA ALA A 137 8.29 8.88 1.59
C ALA A 137 6.94 9.37 2.11
N ASP A 138 6.56 8.98 3.32
CA ASP A 138 5.31 9.41 3.95
C ASP A 138 5.25 10.93 4.19
N SER A 139 6.36 11.55 4.59
CA SER A 139 6.42 13.00 4.79
C SER A 139 6.28 13.76 3.47
N TYR A 140 6.96 13.30 2.42
CA TYR A 140 6.89 13.90 1.08
C TYR A 140 5.49 13.72 0.47
N ARG A 141 4.86 12.57 0.66
CA ARG A 141 3.48 12.30 0.21
C ARG A 141 2.46 13.21 0.89
N ARG A 142 2.61 13.45 2.22
CA ARG A 142 1.79 14.42 2.96
C ARG A 142 1.97 15.85 2.45
N SER A 143 3.15 16.18 1.93
CA SER A 143 3.47 17.48 1.35
C SER A 143 3.04 17.63 -0.13
N GLY A 144 2.45 16.58 -0.73
CA GLY A 144 2.00 16.57 -2.12
C GLY A 144 3.11 16.32 -3.15
N LEU A 145 4.31 15.95 -2.71
CA LEU A 145 5.48 15.63 -3.55
C LEU A 145 5.48 14.13 -3.88
N ILE A 146 4.54 13.72 -4.74
CA ILE A 146 4.27 12.30 -5.00
C ILE A 146 5.43 11.60 -5.72
N GLU A 147 6.00 12.19 -6.77
CA GLU A 147 7.10 11.60 -7.53
C GLU A 147 8.34 11.34 -6.65
N ASP A 148 8.67 12.30 -5.78
CA ASP A 148 9.77 12.13 -4.82
C ASP A 148 9.43 11.07 -3.76
N ALA A 149 8.18 11.03 -3.29
CA ALA A 149 7.72 10.03 -2.33
C ALA A 149 7.82 8.61 -2.91
N ASP A 150 7.42 8.42 -4.17
CA ASP A 150 7.50 7.12 -4.84
C ASP A 150 8.97 6.67 -5.03
N ALA A 151 9.88 7.61 -5.33
CA ALA A 151 11.32 7.30 -5.40
C ALA A 151 11.88 6.86 -4.03
N TYR A 152 11.44 7.48 -2.91
CA TYR A 152 11.83 7.04 -1.58
C TYR A 152 11.19 5.72 -1.14
N ASP A 153 9.96 5.40 -1.61
CA ASP A 153 9.37 4.08 -1.40
C ASP A 153 10.18 2.99 -2.13
N ASP A 154 10.69 3.26 -3.34
CA ASP A 154 11.57 2.33 -4.06
C ASP A 154 12.88 2.08 -3.29
N GLU A 155 13.49 3.13 -2.72
CA GLU A 155 14.68 2.99 -1.87
C GLU A 155 14.35 2.19 -0.59
N ALA A 156 13.23 2.50 0.08
CA ALA A 156 12.77 1.75 1.25
C ALA A 156 12.60 0.26 0.92
N LEU A 157 11.96 -0.06 -0.21
CA LEU A 157 11.77 -1.44 -0.66
C LEU A 157 13.07 -2.19 -0.88
N ASN A 158 14.08 -1.53 -1.47
CA ASN A 158 15.39 -2.13 -1.67
C ASN A 158 16.06 -2.49 -0.33
N TYR A 159 16.03 -1.56 0.63
CA TYR A 159 16.57 -1.80 1.96
C TYR A 159 15.77 -2.85 2.76
N TYR A 160 14.44 -2.89 2.62
CA TYR A 160 13.63 -3.97 3.22
C TYR A 160 14.02 -5.34 2.66
N LYS A 161 14.17 -5.46 1.34
CA LYS A 161 14.62 -6.72 0.69
C LYS A 161 15.98 -7.17 1.22
N ASP A 162 16.93 -6.24 1.34
CA ASP A 162 18.25 -6.53 1.88
C ASP A 162 18.22 -6.94 3.36
N ALA A 163 17.35 -6.31 4.15
CA ALA A 163 17.19 -6.65 5.56
C ALA A 163 16.50 -8.01 5.75
N MET A 164 15.51 -8.36 4.93
CA MET A 164 14.85 -9.67 4.95
C MET A 164 15.77 -10.80 4.46
N ALA A 165 16.76 -10.50 3.62
CA ALA A 165 17.75 -11.47 3.15
C ALA A 165 18.89 -11.75 4.17
N ALA A 166 18.80 -11.20 5.39
CA ALA A 166 19.81 -11.38 6.42
C ALA A 166 19.90 -12.84 6.92
N GLU A 167 21.12 -13.29 7.18
CA GLU A 167 21.41 -14.55 7.83
C GLU A 167 22.28 -14.30 9.09
N PRO A 168 21.78 -14.59 10.29
CA PRO A 168 20.46 -15.12 10.62
C PRO A 168 19.33 -14.12 10.32
N ALA A 169 18.13 -14.66 10.04
CA ALA A 169 16.96 -13.83 9.73
C ALA A 169 16.61 -12.88 10.89
N ILE A 170 16.22 -11.66 10.53
CA ILE A 170 15.77 -10.62 11.47
C ILE A 170 14.24 -10.56 11.44
N PRO A 171 13.52 -11.05 12.45
CA PRO A 171 12.06 -11.04 12.44
C PRO A 171 11.46 -9.66 12.20
N ASP A 172 12.03 -8.62 12.82
CA ASP A 172 11.55 -7.24 12.66
C ASP A 172 11.63 -6.71 11.22
N ALA A 173 12.52 -7.24 10.38
CA ALA A 173 12.56 -6.89 8.97
C ALA A 173 11.28 -7.31 8.25
N PHE A 174 10.81 -8.53 8.51
CA PHE A 174 9.57 -9.06 7.95
C PHE A 174 8.33 -8.35 8.50
N PHE A 175 8.31 -8.07 9.81
CA PHE A 175 7.20 -7.35 10.42
C PHE A 175 7.02 -5.95 9.81
N ASN A 176 8.10 -5.18 9.71
CA ASN A 176 8.03 -3.83 9.16
C ASN A 176 7.79 -3.83 7.63
N ALA A 177 8.42 -4.74 6.88
CA ALA A 177 8.15 -4.91 5.46
C ALA A 177 6.69 -5.28 5.19
N GLY A 178 6.06 -6.09 6.05
CA GLY A 178 4.64 -6.40 5.96
C GLY A 178 3.75 -5.15 5.97
N PHE A 179 4.03 -4.20 6.86
CA PHE A 179 3.31 -2.92 6.89
C PHE A 179 3.62 -2.04 5.69
N PHE A 180 4.87 -2.01 5.25
CA PHE A 180 5.26 -1.30 4.03
C PHE A 180 4.47 -1.81 2.81
N TYR A 181 4.38 -3.14 2.63
CA TYR A 181 3.59 -3.74 1.56
C TYR A 181 2.09 -3.44 1.69
N LEU A 182 1.52 -3.47 2.91
CA LEU A 182 0.11 -3.09 3.13
C LEU A 182 -0.16 -1.65 2.74
N LYS A 183 0.72 -0.72 3.10
CA LYS A 183 0.63 0.70 2.74
C LYS A 183 0.58 0.88 1.22
N ASN A 184 1.32 0.06 0.49
CA ASN A 184 1.41 0.08 -0.97
C ASN A 184 0.37 -0.85 -1.66
N ASN A 185 -0.64 -1.34 -0.93
CA ASN A 185 -1.68 -2.25 -1.41
C ASN A 185 -1.16 -3.59 -1.99
N ASP A 186 0.05 -3.98 -1.66
CA ASP A 186 0.64 -5.27 -2.04
C ASP A 186 0.30 -6.32 -0.98
N PHE A 187 -0.94 -6.78 -1.00
CA PHE A 187 -1.47 -7.74 -0.03
C PHE A 187 -0.79 -9.12 -0.12
N PHE A 188 -0.27 -9.48 -1.29
CA PHE A 188 0.42 -10.76 -1.48
C PHE A 188 1.74 -10.77 -0.72
N ASN A 189 2.61 -9.81 -0.95
CA ASN A 189 3.90 -9.71 -0.26
C ASN A 189 3.73 -9.35 1.23
N ALA A 190 2.70 -8.56 1.57
CA ALA A 190 2.36 -8.30 2.97
C ALA A 190 2.04 -9.58 3.74
N LYS A 191 1.20 -10.46 3.16
CA LYS A 191 0.86 -11.76 3.74
C LYS A 191 2.10 -12.61 3.96
N ASP A 192 2.94 -12.78 2.93
CA ASP A 192 4.16 -13.58 3.00
C ASP A 192 5.11 -13.09 4.09
N ALA A 193 5.30 -11.77 4.18
CA ALA A 193 6.14 -11.16 5.21
C ALA A 193 5.60 -11.41 6.62
N PHE A 194 4.29 -11.23 6.88
CA PHE A 194 3.72 -11.51 8.20
C PHE A 194 3.71 -13.02 8.53
N GLU A 195 3.47 -13.91 7.57
CA GLU A 195 3.57 -15.36 7.77
C GLU A 195 4.99 -15.76 8.16
N THR A 196 5.99 -15.17 7.50
CA THR A 196 7.41 -15.40 7.82
C THR A 196 7.74 -14.88 9.23
N TYR A 197 7.29 -13.66 9.58
CA TYR A 197 7.46 -13.12 10.93
C TYR A 197 6.88 -14.05 12.00
N VAL A 198 5.63 -14.48 11.81
CA VAL A 198 4.97 -15.41 12.76
C VAL A 198 5.73 -16.73 12.85
N THR A 199 6.20 -17.26 11.73
CA THR A 199 6.99 -18.50 11.70
C THR A 199 8.32 -18.36 12.46
N LEU A 200 9.04 -17.25 12.26
CA LEU A 200 10.32 -16.98 12.94
C LEU A 200 10.15 -16.76 14.46
N THR A 201 8.97 -16.37 14.89
CA THR A 201 8.69 -16.04 16.29
C THR A 201 7.81 -17.06 17.01
N CYS A 202 7.32 -18.12 16.34
CA CYS A 202 6.37 -19.07 16.91
C CYS A 202 6.90 -19.78 18.16
N ASP A 203 8.16 -20.22 18.14
CA ASP A 203 8.81 -20.98 19.21
C ASP A 203 9.62 -20.10 20.18
N VAL A 204 9.64 -18.77 19.94
CA VAL A 204 10.32 -17.81 20.83
C VAL A 204 9.42 -17.50 22.01
N LYS A 205 9.98 -17.61 23.23
CA LYS A 205 9.24 -17.26 24.45
C LYS A 205 8.96 -15.77 24.49
N ASP A 206 7.84 -15.39 25.07
CA ASP A 206 7.39 -13.98 25.16
C ASP A 206 8.45 -13.07 25.80
N GLU A 207 9.18 -13.56 26.82
CA GLU A 207 10.29 -12.87 27.51
C GLU A 207 11.50 -12.62 26.59
N ASP A 208 11.69 -13.43 25.55
CA ASP A 208 12.82 -13.37 24.61
C ASP A 208 12.47 -12.60 23.30
N LEU A 209 11.20 -12.21 23.11
CA LEU A 209 10.73 -11.52 21.91
C LEU A 209 11.19 -10.05 21.82
N GLY A 210 11.83 -9.52 22.87
CA GLY A 210 12.26 -8.13 22.94
C GLY A 210 11.11 -7.14 23.17
N GLU A 211 11.42 -5.86 23.03
CA GLU A 211 10.46 -4.79 23.26
C GLU A 211 9.28 -4.87 22.29
N ASN A 212 8.06 -4.88 22.84
CA ASN A 212 6.81 -5.01 22.09
C ASN A 212 6.64 -6.33 21.26
N GLY A 213 7.45 -7.37 21.50
CA GLY A 213 7.43 -8.58 20.71
C GLY A 213 6.08 -9.32 20.74
N VAL A 214 5.45 -9.41 21.92
CA VAL A 214 4.10 -10.01 22.08
C VAL A 214 3.07 -9.23 21.26
N TYR A 215 3.06 -7.90 21.39
CA TYR A 215 2.16 -7.03 20.62
C TYR A 215 2.37 -7.21 19.10
N LYS A 216 3.62 -7.27 18.63
CA LYS A 216 3.93 -7.48 17.21
C LYS A 216 3.39 -8.83 16.71
N LYS A 217 3.53 -9.88 17.50
CA LYS A 217 3.05 -11.23 17.17
C LYS A 217 1.51 -11.27 17.06
N GLU A 218 0.81 -10.70 18.04
CA GLU A 218 -0.64 -10.59 18.02
C GLU A 218 -1.13 -9.75 16.83
N ARG A 219 -0.46 -8.64 16.55
CA ARG A 219 -0.81 -7.74 15.46
C ARG A 219 -0.59 -8.38 14.08
N ALA A 220 0.51 -9.10 13.89
CA ALA A 220 0.76 -9.85 12.65
C ALA A 220 -0.33 -10.90 12.42
N GLN A 221 -0.70 -11.66 13.47
CA GLN A 221 -1.76 -12.67 13.37
C GLN A 221 -3.14 -12.06 13.08
N GLU A 222 -3.46 -10.93 13.68
CA GLU A 222 -4.70 -10.19 13.40
C GLU A 222 -4.78 -9.77 11.92
N ILE A 223 -3.68 -9.25 11.37
CA ILE A 223 -3.61 -8.81 9.97
C ILE A 223 -3.74 -10.00 9.02
N LEU A 224 -3.05 -11.10 9.30
CA LEU A 224 -3.15 -12.33 8.51
C LEU A 224 -4.60 -12.86 8.48
N ASN A 225 -5.28 -12.83 9.63
CA ASN A 225 -6.68 -13.24 9.70
C ASN A 225 -7.58 -12.32 8.82
N LYS A 226 -7.34 -11.00 8.82
CA LYS A 226 -8.07 -10.04 7.98
C LYS A 226 -7.84 -10.31 6.49
N ILE A 227 -6.58 -10.45 6.07
CA ILE A 227 -6.22 -10.74 4.67
C ILE A 227 -6.85 -12.05 4.21
N ASN A 228 -6.76 -13.12 5.03
CA ASN A 228 -7.33 -14.41 4.68
C ASN A 228 -8.86 -14.37 4.60
N ASN A 229 -9.53 -13.67 5.51
CA ASN A 229 -10.99 -13.52 5.48
C ASN A 229 -11.44 -12.73 4.25
N GLN A 230 -10.76 -11.65 3.89
CA GLN A 230 -11.08 -10.87 2.70
C GLN A 230 -10.92 -11.70 1.42
N ASN A 231 -9.83 -12.45 1.28
CA ASN A 231 -9.62 -13.35 0.13
C ASN A 231 -10.71 -14.43 0.03
N MET A 232 -11.17 -14.97 1.17
CA MET A 232 -12.27 -15.93 1.21
C MET A 232 -13.60 -15.29 0.78
N ASP A 233 -13.87 -14.06 1.22
CA ASP A 233 -15.10 -13.34 0.87
C ASP A 233 -15.11 -12.95 -0.61
N ASP A 234 -13.99 -12.50 -1.19
CA ASP A 234 -13.86 -12.23 -2.62
C ASP A 234 -14.09 -13.48 -3.47
N ALA A 235 -13.55 -14.64 -3.04
CA ALA A 235 -13.78 -15.92 -3.70
C ALA A 235 -15.27 -16.33 -3.64
N ARG A 236 -15.94 -16.14 -2.51
CA ARG A 236 -17.37 -16.39 -2.34
C ARG A 236 -18.21 -15.49 -3.24
N PHE A 237 -17.88 -14.20 -3.30
CA PHE A 237 -18.60 -13.26 -4.16
C PHE A 237 -18.50 -13.65 -5.64
N LYS A 238 -17.30 -13.98 -6.11
CA LYS A 238 -17.08 -14.46 -7.48
C LYS A 238 -17.82 -15.77 -7.75
N SER A 239 -17.71 -16.73 -6.83
CA SER A 239 -18.40 -18.03 -6.95
C SER A 239 -19.93 -17.87 -7.02
N ALA A 240 -20.49 -16.96 -6.20
CA ALA A 240 -21.92 -16.66 -6.23
C ALA A 240 -22.37 -16.13 -7.60
N TYR A 241 -21.60 -15.21 -8.16
CA TYR A 241 -21.87 -14.66 -9.50
C TYR A 241 -21.87 -15.76 -10.56
N ASP A 242 -20.82 -16.59 -10.60
CA ASP A 242 -20.67 -17.66 -11.59
C ASP A 242 -21.80 -18.69 -11.47
N LEU A 243 -22.18 -19.10 -10.26
CA LEU A 243 -23.25 -20.04 -9.99
C LEU A 243 -24.61 -19.49 -10.46
N ILE A 244 -24.96 -18.25 -10.14
CA ILE A 244 -26.19 -17.61 -10.56
C ILE A 244 -26.23 -17.46 -12.09
N LEU A 245 -25.11 -17.11 -12.71
CA LEU A 245 -25.01 -16.97 -14.16
C LEU A 245 -25.31 -18.29 -14.89
N HIS A 246 -24.78 -19.41 -14.36
CA HIS A 246 -24.92 -20.73 -14.98
C HIS A 246 -26.18 -21.51 -14.57
N GLY A 247 -27.13 -20.90 -13.86
CA GLY A 247 -28.41 -21.51 -13.51
C GLY A 247 -28.40 -22.35 -12.23
N GLU A 248 -27.36 -22.17 -11.37
CA GLU A 248 -27.29 -22.80 -10.05
C GLU A 248 -27.63 -21.77 -8.96
N GLU A 249 -28.77 -21.09 -9.14
CA GLU A 249 -29.15 -19.91 -8.35
C GLU A 249 -29.17 -20.16 -6.85
N GLU A 250 -29.73 -21.30 -6.38
CA GLU A 250 -29.82 -21.60 -4.94
C GLU A 250 -28.42 -21.72 -4.29
N LYS A 251 -27.48 -22.35 -5.00
CA LYS A 251 -26.07 -22.44 -4.49
C LYS A 251 -25.40 -21.06 -4.49
N GLY A 252 -25.63 -20.26 -5.53
CA GLY A 252 -25.14 -18.89 -5.60
C GLY A 252 -25.70 -18.01 -4.48
N LEU A 253 -27.00 -18.16 -4.17
CA LEU A 253 -27.65 -17.47 -3.06
C LEU A 253 -27.07 -17.87 -1.69
N GLU A 254 -26.67 -19.10 -1.50
CA GLU A 254 -25.98 -19.53 -0.28
C GLU A 254 -24.64 -18.81 -0.11
N GLN A 255 -23.82 -18.77 -1.16
CA GLN A 255 -22.53 -18.09 -1.13
C GLN A 255 -22.67 -16.58 -0.89
N ILE A 256 -23.61 -15.91 -1.57
CA ILE A 256 -23.77 -14.48 -1.40
C ILE A 256 -24.34 -14.10 -0.02
N ARG A 257 -25.17 -14.93 0.59
CA ARG A 257 -25.65 -14.72 1.96
C ARG A 257 -24.52 -14.82 2.97
N LEU A 258 -23.60 -15.79 2.81
CA LEU A 258 -22.39 -15.91 3.65
C LEU A 258 -21.49 -14.68 3.48
N PHE A 259 -21.36 -14.17 2.26
CA PHE A 259 -20.61 -12.91 2.03
C PHE A 259 -21.28 -11.72 2.75
N ILE A 260 -22.60 -11.57 2.64
CA ILE A 260 -23.35 -10.47 3.26
C ILE A 260 -23.26 -10.50 4.79
N GLN A 261 -23.18 -11.69 5.41
CA GLN A 261 -23.02 -11.80 6.87
C GLN A 261 -21.76 -11.10 7.36
N ASN A 262 -20.66 -11.19 6.60
CA ASN A 262 -19.40 -10.53 6.93
C ASN A 262 -19.33 -9.08 6.41
N ASN A 263 -20.04 -8.79 5.32
CA ASN A 263 -19.97 -7.54 4.57
C ASN A 263 -21.37 -6.94 4.34
N PRO A 264 -22.12 -6.60 5.40
CA PRO A 264 -23.54 -6.23 5.29
C PRO A 264 -23.80 -4.90 4.57
N ASN A 265 -22.75 -4.06 4.42
CA ASN A 265 -22.86 -2.73 3.83
C ASN A 265 -22.40 -2.67 2.36
N VAL A 266 -22.12 -3.81 1.73
CA VAL A 266 -21.68 -3.87 0.33
C VAL A 266 -22.90 -3.98 -0.57
N TRP A 267 -23.29 -2.88 -1.23
CA TRP A 267 -24.48 -2.81 -2.06
C TRP A 267 -24.49 -3.83 -3.22
N ASN A 268 -23.33 -4.12 -3.83
CA ASN A 268 -23.20 -5.10 -4.91
C ASN A 268 -23.63 -6.51 -4.47
N ALA A 269 -23.42 -6.87 -3.21
CA ALA A 269 -23.82 -8.17 -2.69
C ALA A 269 -25.34 -8.27 -2.56
N TRP A 270 -26.00 -7.21 -2.11
CA TRP A 270 -27.46 -7.15 -2.05
C TRP A 270 -28.09 -7.11 -3.44
N PHE A 271 -27.47 -6.41 -4.40
CA PHE A 271 -27.88 -6.45 -5.80
C PHE A 271 -27.80 -7.89 -6.35
N MET A 272 -26.68 -8.59 -6.14
CA MET A 272 -26.50 -9.98 -6.58
C MET A 272 -27.51 -10.93 -5.92
N LEU A 273 -27.79 -10.74 -4.62
CA LEU A 273 -28.84 -11.47 -3.92
C LEU A 273 -30.20 -11.27 -4.60
N GLY A 274 -30.58 -10.02 -4.91
CA GLY A 274 -31.81 -9.68 -5.62
C GLY A 274 -31.88 -10.33 -7.00
N TRP A 275 -30.77 -10.29 -7.74
CA TRP A 275 -30.70 -10.88 -9.08
C TRP A 275 -30.89 -12.40 -9.06
N GLY A 276 -30.27 -13.13 -8.15
CA GLY A 276 -30.45 -14.56 -7.97
C GLY A 276 -31.89 -14.92 -7.53
N LEU A 277 -32.45 -14.15 -6.58
CA LEU A 277 -33.85 -14.32 -6.15
C LEU A 277 -34.86 -14.08 -7.29
N ARG A 278 -34.64 -13.05 -8.12
CA ARG A 278 -35.43 -12.76 -9.31
C ARG A 278 -35.42 -13.95 -10.30
N LYS A 279 -34.24 -14.54 -10.56
CA LYS A 279 -34.14 -15.72 -11.44
C LYS A 279 -34.89 -16.92 -10.91
N LEU A 280 -35.07 -17.04 -9.61
CA LEU A 280 -35.90 -18.05 -8.95
C LEU A 280 -37.39 -17.63 -8.83
N SER A 281 -37.80 -16.54 -9.45
CA SER A 281 -39.14 -15.98 -9.37
C SER A 281 -39.60 -15.62 -7.94
N ARG A 282 -38.65 -15.35 -7.03
CA ARG A 282 -38.91 -14.90 -5.66
C ARG A 282 -39.00 -13.38 -5.65
N TRP A 283 -40.08 -12.86 -6.28
CA TRP A 283 -40.16 -11.44 -6.65
C TRP A 283 -40.11 -10.49 -5.45
N ASP A 284 -40.89 -10.75 -4.38
CA ASP A 284 -40.94 -9.91 -3.19
C ASP A 284 -39.60 -9.88 -2.46
N ASP A 285 -38.95 -11.03 -2.31
CA ASP A 285 -37.62 -11.12 -1.69
C ASP A 285 -36.56 -10.37 -2.53
N ALA A 286 -36.65 -10.48 -3.86
CA ALA A 286 -35.78 -9.79 -4.79
C ALA A 286 -35.92 -8.26 -4.68
N ILE A 287 -37.17 -7.75 -4.61
CA ILE A 287 -37.45 -6.34 -4.42
C ILE A 287 -36.81 -5.83 -3.11
N ASN A 288 -36.95 -6.58 -2.01
CA ASN A 288 -36.37 -6.22 -0.73
C ASN A 288 -34.83 -6.16 -0.81
N ALA A 289 -34.19 -7.09 -1.50
CA ALA A 289 -32.76 -7.11 -1.69
C ALA A 289 -32.28 -5.93 -2.57
N PHE A 290 -32.96 -5.61 -3.65
CA PHE A 290 -32.66 -4.45 -4.50
C PHE A 290 -32.89 -3.13 -3.74
N ALA A 291 -33.96 -3.02 -2.96
CA ALA A 291 -34.19 -1.85 -2.10
C ALA A 291 -33.04 -1.64 -1.12
N LYS A 292 -32.54 -2.73 -0.52
CA LYS A 292 -31.36 -2.64 0.37
C LYS A 292 -30.10 -2.22 -0.39
N ALA A 293 -29.89 -2.69 -1.60
CA ALA A 293 -28.78 -2.24 -2.44
C ALA A 293 -28.87 -0.73 -2.72
N LEU A 294 -30.07 -0.21 -3.03
CA LEU A 294 -30.29 1.23 -3.25
C LEU A 294 -29.99 2.06 -2.01
N GLU A 295 -30.40 1.61 -0.81
CA GLU A 295 -30.08 2.28 0.46
C GLU A 295 -28.57 2.36 0.72
N LEU A 296 -27.81 1.33 0.32
CA LEU A 296 -26.39 1.19 0.60
C LEU A 296 -25.48 1.84 -0.46
N GLY A 297 -26.02 2.48 -1.48
CA GLY A 297 -25.26 3.25 -2.45
C GLY A 297 -25.50 2.93 -3.93
N ALA A 298 -26.42 2.03 -4.27
CA ALA A 298 -26.80 1.74 -5.66
C ALA A 298 -27.76 2.78 -6.27
N SER A 299 -28.03 3.91 -5.61
CA SER A 299 -29.04 4.91 -6.04
C SER A 299 -28.77 5.53 -7.42
N GLU A 300 -27.53 5.50 -7.88
CA GLU A 300 -27.15 5.96 -9.23
C GLU A 300 -26.91 4.80 -10.22
N ASN A 301 -27.30 3.58 -9.84
CA ASN A 301 -27.15 2.41 -10.70
C ASN A 301 -28.49 2.11 -11.43
N PRO A 302 -28.56 2.29 -12.77
CA PRO A 302 -29.80 2.06 -13.54
C PRO A 302 -30.25 0.59 -13.53
N ASP A 303 -29.31 -0.37 -13.46
CA ASP A 303 -29.63 -1.79 -13.45
C ASP A 303 -30.41 -2.18 -12.20
N ALA A 304 -30.13 -1.57 -11.04
CA ALA A 304 -30.86 -1.88 -9.81
C ALA A 304 -32.36 -1.54 -9.93
N TYR A 305 -32.66 -0.39 -10.50
CA TYR A 305 -34.06 0.00 -10.76
C TYR A 305 -34.71 -0.84 -11.88
N ASN A 306 -33.95 -1.15 -12.94
CA ASN A 306 -34.44 -1.99 -14.04
C ASN A 306 -34.78 -3.41 -13.56
N GLU A 307 -33.90 -4.05 -12.80
CA GLU A 307 -34.16 -5.41 -12.26
C GLU A 307 -35.34 -5.42 -11.26
N MET A 308 -35.45 -4.38 -10.43
CA MET A 308 -36.55 -4.22 -9.50
C MET A 308 -37.89 -4.02 -10.26
N SER A 309 -37.86 -3.29 -11.38
CA SER A 309 -39.06 -3.09 -12.24
C SER A 309 -39.59 -4.41 -12.83
N ILE A 310 -38.68 -5.31 -13.22
CA ILE A 310 -39.08 -6.64 -13.73
C ILE A 310 -39.84 -7.41 -12.64
N CYS A 311 -39.38 -7.36 -11.39
CA CYS A 311 -40.10 -8.00 -10.29
C CYS A 311 -41.50 -7.40 -10.09
N TYR A 312 -41.62 -6.07 -10.13
CA TYR A 312 -42.93 -5.40 -10.05
C TYR A 312 -43.85 -5.74 -11.22
N LEU A 313 -43.33 -5.87 -12.45
CA LEU A 313 -44.09 -6.29 -13.62
C LEU A 313 -44.66 -7.70 -13.47
N GLU A 314 -43.89 -8.63 -12.91
CA GLU A 314 -44.33 -10.00 -12.68
C GLU A 314 -45.38 -10.12 -11.57
N LEU A 315 -45.31 -9.22 -10.56
CA LEU A 315 -46.31 -9.09 -9.50
C LEU A 315 -47.55 -8.30 -9.93
N GLY A 316 -47.58 -7.74 -11.16
CA GLY A 316 -48.67 -6.89 -11.62
C GLY A 316 -48.75 -5.51 -10.97
N GLN A 317 -47.69 -5.09 -10.30
CA GLN A 317 -47.56 -3.78 -9.63
C GLN A 317 -47.08 -2.73 -10.65
N LEU A 318 -47.96 -2.38 -11.62
CA LEU A 318 -47.58 -1.59 -12.80
C LEU A 318 -47.12 -0.16 -12.45
N LYS A 319 -47.65 0.45 -11.38
CA LYS A 319 -47.27 1.81 -10.95
C LYS A 319 -45.85 1.83 -10.43
N GLU A 320 -45.49 0.86 -9.60
CA GLU A 320 -44.16 0.69 -9.01
C GLU A 320 -43.11 0.35 -10.10
N ALA A 321 -43.50 -0.52 -11.05
CA ALA A 321 -42.68 -0.83 -12.21
C ALA A 321 -42.39 0.43 -13.04
N LYS A 322 -43.42 1.26 -13.31
CA LYS A 322 -43.26 2.52 -14.06
C LYS A 322 -42.31 3.51 -13.35
N SER A 323 -42.48 3.66 -12.05
CA SER A 323 -41.64 4.53 -11.25
C SER A 323 -40.17 4.09 -11.32
N SER A 324 -39.89 2.79 -11.15
CA SER A 324 -38.55 2.22 -11.22
C SER A 324 -37.93 2.38 -12.61
N LEU A 325 -38.68 2.05 -13.70
CA LEU A 325 -38.21 2.23 -15.07
C LEU A 325 -37.92 3.69 -15.43
N THR A 326 -38.79 4.61 -14.97
CA THR A 326 -38.59 6.04 -15.20
C THR A 326 -37.29 6.54 -14.53
N LYS A 327 -37.02 6.08 -13.32
CA LYS A 327 -35.74 6.38 -12.63
C LYS A 327 -34.56 5.76 -13.37
N ALA A 328 -34.66 4.49 -13.78
CA ALA A 328 -33.61 3.81 -14.54
C ALA A 328 -33.30 4.56 -15.85
N LEU A 329 -34.33 4.94 -16.62
CA LEU A 329 -34.19 5.66 -17.88
C LEU A 329 -33.56 7.07 -17.67
N SER A 330 -33.87 7.73 -16.55
CA SER A 330 -33.26 9.02 -16.22
C SER A 330 -31.76 8.94 -15.96
N LEU A 331 -31.28 7.77 -15.53
CA LEU A 331 -29.85 7.50 -15.25
C LEU A 331 -29.11 7.01 -16.50
N ASP A 332 -29.80 6.25 -17.37
CA ASP A 332 -29.21 5.71 -18.61
C ASP A 332 -30.28 5.75 -19.74
N PRO A 333 -30.39 6.92 -20.45
CA PRO A 333 -31.43 7.16 -21.42
C PRO A 333 -31.38 6.30 -22.70
N GLU A 334 -30.22 5.78 -23.06
CA GLU A 334 -29.99 5.00 -24.28
C GLU A 334 -29.96 3.49 -24.03
N ASN A 335 -30.26 3.05 -22.81
CA ASN A 335 -30.24 1.63 -22.45
C ASN A 335 -31.43 0.87 -23.08
N THR A 336 -31.14 0.08 -24.10
CA THR A 336 -32.15 -0.69 -24.84
C THR A 336 -32.94 -1.66 -23.98
N LYS A 337 -32.32 -2.22 -22.90
CA LYS A 337 -33.02 -3.11 -21.95
C LYS A 337 -34.11 -2.38 -21.16
N ILE A 338 -33.78 -1.17 -20.68
CA ILE A 338 -34.71 -0.32 -19.92
C ILE A 338 -35.88 0.11 -20.85
N ILE A 339 -35.56 0.54 -22.07
CA ILE A 339 -36.54 0.96 -23.07
C ILE A 339 -37.45 -0.23 -23.46
N SER A 340 -36.88 -1.42 -23.66
CA SER A 340 -37.65 -2.65 -23.91
C SER A 340 -38.60 -2.97 -22.74
N ASN A 341 -38.18 -2.82 -21.49
CA ASN A 341 -39.00 -3.06 -20.32
C ASN A 341 -40.15 -2.04 -20.20
N LEU A 342 -39.95 -0.78 -20.64
CA LEU A 342 -41.05 0.20 -20.80
C LEU A 342 -42.04 -0.23 -21.88
N GLY A 343 -41.55 -0.83 -22.96
CA GLY A 343 -42.38 -1.45 -23.97
C GLY A 343 -43.25 -2.56 -23.38
N TYR A 344 -42.68 -3.47 -22.61
CA TYR A 344 -43.44 -4.54 -21.93
C TYR A 344 -44.42 -4.00 -20.90
N LEU A 345 -44.05 -2.97 -20.13
CA LEU A 345 -44.98 -2.31 -19.23
C LEU A 345 -46.19 -1.76 -19.98
N SER A 346 -45.97 -1.06 -21.12
CA SER A 346 -47.04 -0.51 -21.94
C SER A 346 -47.94 -1.60 -22.49
N LEU A 347 -47.42 -2.77 -22.86
CA LEU A 347 -48.23 -3.93 -23.24
C LEU A 347 -49.11 -4.43 -22.09
N LYS A 348 -48.56 -4.53 -20.89
CA LYS A 348 -49.32 -4.92 -19.68
C LYS A 348 -50.38 -3.89 -19.28
N GLU A 349 -50.17 -2.61 -19.57
CA GLU A 349 -51.17 -1.54 -19.43
C GLU A 349 -52.22 -1.53 -20.55
N GLY A 350 -52.09 -2.36 -21.60
CA GLY A 350 -52.97 -2.40 -22.78
C GLY A 350 -52.69 -1.28 -23.79
N ASN A 351 -51.55 -0.58 -23.67
CA ASN A 351 -51.22 0.56 -24.50
C ASN A 351 -50.26 0.17 -25.65
N THR A 352 -50.83 -0.52 -26.66
CA THR A 352 -50.05 -1.08 -27.78
C THR A 352 -49.31 -0.02 -28.60
N ASN A 353 -49.90 1.17 -28.77
CA ASN A 353 -49.27 2.26 -29.51
C ASN A 353 -48.00 2.80 -28.82
N GLU A 354 -47.99 2.84 -27.50
CA GLU A 354 -46.85 3.26 -26.73
C GLU A 354 -45.78 2.19 -26.73
N ALA A 355 -46.14 0.92 -26.58
CA ALA A 355 -45.25 -0.21 -26.70
C ALA A 355 -44.50 -0.23 -28.05
N GLN A 356 -45.25 -0.01 -29.15
CA GLN A 356 -44.68 0.06 -30.48
C GLN A 356 -43.61 1.16 -30.59
N LYS A 357 -43.84 2.34 -29.99
CA LYS A 357 -42.83 3.42 -29.96
C LYS A 357 -41.58 3.00 -29.24
N TYR A 358 -41.71 2.39 -28.04
CA TYR A 358 -40.54 1.95 -27.28
C TYR A 358 -39.72 0.91 -28.05
N PHE A 359 -40.33 -0.12 -28.60
CA PHE A 359 -39.61 -1.13 -29.37
C PHE A 359 -39.01 -0.58 -30.67
N SER A 360 -39.65 0.41 -31.32
CA SER A 360 -39.05 1.12 -32.45
C SER A 360 -37.83 1.91 -32.04
N THR A 361 -37.88 2.61 -30.89
CA THR A 361 -36.72 3.32 -30.34
C THR A 361 -35.55 2.38 -30.06
N VAL A 362 -35.83 1.16 -29.55
CA VAL A 362 -34.77 0.14 -29.37
C VAL A 362 -34.09 -0.18 -30.69
N LEU A 363 -34.87 -0.37 -31.80
CA LEU A 363 -34.27 -0.65 -33.11
C LEU A 363 -33.58 0.53 -33.76
N GLU A 364 -33.92 1.77 -33.38
CA GLU A 364 -33.13 2.95 -33.77
C GLU A 364 -31.75 2.95 -33.14
N ILE A 365 -31.62 2.47 -31.88
CA ILE A 365 -30.37 2.37 -31.15
C ILE A 365 -29.60 1.09 -31.55
N ASP A 366 -30.23 -0.05 -31.50
CA ASP A 366 -29.69 -1.35 -31.91
C ASP A 366 -30.59 -2.03 -32.96
N PRO A 367 -30.33 -1.85 -34.26
CA PRO A 367 -31.08 -2.45 -35.35
C PRO A 367 -31.13 -3.99 -35.33
N ASN A 368 -30.22 -4.64 -34.58
CA ASN A 368 -30.14 -6.10 -34.51
C ASN A 368 -30.81 -6.68 -33.27
N ASP A 369 -31.45 -5.87 -32.42
CA ASP A 369 -32.18 -6.36 -31.24
C ASP A 369 -33.33 -7.29 -31.64
N LYS A 370 -33.12 -8.60 -31.42
CA LYS A 370 -34.08 -9.65 -31.79
C LYS A 370 -35.38 -9.56 -31.00
N ILE A 371 -35.31 -9.07 -29.76
CA ILE A 371 -36.51 -8.97 -28.90
C ILE A 371 -37.44 -7.88 -29.44
N ALA A 372 -36.90 -6.71 -29.72
CA ALA A 372 -37.68 -5.60 -30.28
C ALA A 372 -38.24 -5.94 -31.65
N GLN A 373 -37.48 -6.64 -32.53
CA GLN A 373 -37.98 -7.13 -33.83
C GLN A 373 -39.17 -8.06 -33.66
N ILE A 374 -39.09 -9.04 -32.74
CA ILE A 374 -40.16 -10.01 -32.50
C ILE A 374 -41.39 -9.31 -31.92
N GLU A 375 -41.23 -8.44 -30.94
CA GLU A 375 -42.37 -7.76 -30.31
C GLU A 375 -43.08 -6.81 -31.28
N LEU A 376 -42.35 -6.06 -32.11
CA LEU A 376 -42.95 -5.23 -33.15
C LEU A 376 -43.75 -6.07 -34.18
N SER A 377 -43.20 -7.19 -34.63
CA SER A 377 -43.87 -8.06 -35.57
C SER A 377 -45.22 -8.63 -35.04
N LYS A 378 -45.36 -8.80 -33.71
CA LYS A 378 -46.60 -9.20 -33.05
C LYS A 378 -47.62 -8.07 -32.98
N LEU A 379 -47.17 -6.82 -32.98
CA LEU A 379 -48.05 -5.65 -32.86
C LEU A 379 -48.55 -5.11 -34.21
N GLU A 380 -47.98 -5.56 -35.32
CA GLU A 380 -48.37 -5.21 -36.69
C GLU A 380 -49.51 -6.12 -37.24
N ILE A 381 -49.93 -7.13 -36.46
CA ILE A 381 -51.01 -8.06 -36.81
C ILE A 381 -52.33 -7.61 -36.17
#